data_7bbc3e9d3cc021e82b18c11f913aba73
#
_entry.id   7bbc3e9d3cc021e82b18c11f913aba73
#
_cell.length_a   1.000
_cell.length_b   1.000
_cell.length_c   1.000
_cell.angle_alpha   90.00
_cell.angle_beta   90.00
_cell.angle_gamma   90.00
#
_symmetry.space_group_name_H-M   'P 1'
#
loop_
_entity.id
_entity.type
_entity.pdbx_description
1 polymer ?
#
loop_
_entity_poly.entity_id
_entity_poly.type
_entity_poly.pdbx_seq_one_letter_code
_entity_poly.pdbx_strand_id
1 'polypeptide(L)'
;MIPTMKREAVSGAVRQLASEGLVEPQQAPRVEARLLELLFPPSTGDAASKIAKLVAWLGGALVGAGVLTLVGLNWDALSKWTKLALIFGTLVGLHAAGWRLQVARDGGPGRAPGVGLALTGAAMLSFGGAIALVAQIYHLEAHWPNAVLAWWLLSLPFALLFASRWLLLIVVGLFSTWGMWCVDVWMTDHQLWSNEFGWGFAVVALAAFVAAAGALARGSRFGSFAPLLGLLGRLGALGGLFLLSFEEFGHDRVARFGQEGLLADERLHRFALLLAPAAVFAAGALALLAVGAAARRGWRDGRAWLDEPLDVAAVVAGAALAVCADLFVPDLAFLVVNALLLAAVLGLIVRGVRTGRVADVNLALVAFFVTAIARYFEFFSKGFDAAFTFLGAGVLLLGLGYFIERLRRKFVAQARRSRA
;
A
#
# COMPACT_ATOMS: atom_id res chain seq x y z
N MET A 1 19.11 14.82 15.94
CA MET A 1 17.74 14.30 16.13
C MET A 1 17.46 14.37 17.63
N ILE A 2 16.78 15.42 18.09
CA ILE A 2 16.41 15.58 19.50
C ILE A 2 15.27 14.60 19.77
N PRO A 3 15.40 13.68 20.74
CA PRO A 3 14.31 12.75 21.06
C PRO A 3 13.09 13.59 21.47
N THR A 4 11.91 13.23 21.00
CA THR A 4 10.63 13.83 21.38
C THR A 4 10.46 13.70 22.89
N MET A 5 10.89 14.73 23.62
CA MET A 5 10.67 14.81 25.06
C MET A 5 9.15 14.83 25.30
N LYS A 6 8.67 13.89 26.08
CA LYS A 6 7.26 13.86 26.51
C LYS A 6 7.10 14.83 27.67
N ARG A 7 5.93 15.49 27.80
CA ARG A 7 5.61 16.38 28.92
C ARG A 7 5.90 15.74 30.30
N GLU A 8 5.63 14.43 30.41
CA GLU A 8 5.90 13.63 31.61
C GLU A 8 7.40 13.57 31.97
N ALA A 9 8.29 13.59 30.97
CA ALA A 9 9.74 13.60 31.21
C ALA A 9 10.22 14.93 31.76
N VAL A 10 9.62 16.06 31.34
CA VAL A 10 9.95 17.39 31.92
C VAL A 10 9.48 17.46 33.36
N SER A 11 8.25 17.02 33.66
CA SER A 11 7.73 16.99 35.04
C SER A 11 8.55 16.05 35.94
N GLY A 12 9.05 14.94 35.40
CA GLY A 12 9.96 14.03 36.10
C GLY A 12 11.32 14.67 36.41
N ALA A 13 11.91 15.33 35.41
CA ALA A 13 13.19 16.00 35.57
C ALA A 13 13.13 17.16 36.58
N VAL A 14 12.06 17.96 36.56
CA VAL A 14 11.91 19.08 37.54
C VAL A 14 11.75 18.52 38.97
N ARG A 15 11.02 17.44 39.16
CA ARG A 15 10.88 16.79 40.47
C ARG A 15 12.20 16.20 40.94
N GLN A 16 13.02 15.65 40.07
CA GLN A 16 14.33 15.15 40.37
C GLN A 16 15.29 16.29 40.79
N LEU A 17 15.31 17.41 40.04
CA LEU A 17 16.07 18.58 40.39
C LEU A 17 15.68 19.19 41.74
N ALA A 18 14.39 19.13 42.08
CA ALA A 18 13.91 19.56 43.38
C ALA A 18 14.36 18.60 44.51
N SER A 19 14.38 17.29 44.26
CA SER A 19 14.91 16.31 45.24
C SER A 19 16.41 16.37 45.43
N GLU A 20 17.18 16.81 44.42
CA GLU A 20 18.61 17.05 44.46
C GLU A 20 19.00 18.43 45.08
N GLY A 21 18.00 19.23 45.47
CA GLY A 21 18.22 20.55 46.06
C GLY A 21 18.65 21.64 45.08
N LEU A 22 18.65 21.37 43.77
CA LEU A 22 19.01 22.33 42.72
C LEU A 22 17.89 23.31 42.39
N VAL A 23 16.65 22.98 42.76
CA VAL A 23 15.48 23.85 42.65
C VAL A 23 14.76 23.83 44.00
N GLU A 24 14.44 25.00 44.54
CA GLU A 24 13.67 25.08 45.78
C GLU A 24 12.29 24.42 45.60
N PRO A 25 11.85 23.55 46.54
CA PRO A 25 10.57 22.84 46.42
C PRO A 25 9.37 23.77 46.19
N GLN A 26 9.42 25.01 46.72
CA GLN A 26 8.37 26.01 46.52
C GLN A 26 8.38 26.61 45.10
N GLN A 27 9.50 26.58 44.40
CA GLN A 27 9.66 27.11 43.06
C GLN A 27 9.47 26.03 41.96
N ALA A 28 9.58 24.75 42.31
CA ALA A 28 9.44 23.64 41.37
C ALA A 28 8.17 23.70 40.48
N PRO A 29 6.97 24.01 40.99
CA PRO A 29 5.79 24.15 40.16
C PRO A 29 5.87 25.31 39.16
N ARG A 30 6.52 26.42 39.52
CA ARG A 30 6.69 27.57 38.62
C ARG A 30 7.72 27.27 37.53
N VAL A 31 8.80 26.59 37.85
CA VAL A 31 9.84 26.16 36.92
C VAL A 31 9.24 25.12 35.93
N GLU A 32 8.48 24.17 36.44
CA GLU A 32 7.78 23.19 35.61
C GLU A 32 6.80 23.86 34.63
N ALA A 33 5.93 24.75 35.13
CA ALA A 33 4.99 25.47 34.28
C ALA A 33 5.69 26.28 33.19
N ARG A 34 6.81 26.98 33.55
CA ARG A 34 7.57 27.78 32.60
C ARG A 34 8.31 26.93 31.56
N LEU A 35 8.87 25.78 31.96
CA LEU A 35 9.52 24.84 31.05
C LEU A 35 8.48 24.20 30.13
N LEU A 36 7.32 23.81 30.61
CA LEU A 36 6.24 23.29 29.80
C LEU A 36 5.72 24.32 28.79
N GLU A 37 5.61 25.60 29.20
CA GLU A 37 5.22 26.68 28.30
C GLU A 37 6.28 26.95 27.20
N LEU A 38 7.58 26.93 27.56
CA LEU A 38 8.68 27.14 26.63
C LEU A 38 8.91 25.98 25.67
N LEU A 39 8.81 24.73 26.18
CA LEU A 39 9.08 23.53 25.40
C LEU A 39 7.84 23.02 24.62
N PHE A 40 6.65 23.34 25.14
CA PHE A 40 5.36 22.98 24.55
C PHE A 40 4.43 24.20 24.54
N PRO A 41 4.75 25.23 23.77
CA PRO A 41 3.91 26.43 23.71
C PRO A 41 2.47 26.03 23.39
N PRO A 42 1.47 26.63 24.04
CA PRO A 42 0.06 26.32 23.78
C PRO A 42 -0.20 26.58 22.28
N SER A 43 -0.71 25.55 21.59
CA SER A 43 -1.04 25.63 20.18
C SER A 43 -2.33 26.43 19.94
N THR A 44 -2.36 27.69 20.36
CA THR A 44 -3.50 28.61 20.18
C THR A 44 -3.78 28.95 18.71
N GLY A 45 -2.92 28.47 17.78
CA GLY A 45 -3.08 28.66 16.34
C GLY A 45 -3.53 27.44 15.54
N ASP A 46 -3.72 26.27 16.18
CA ASP A 46 -3.76 25.02 15.42
C ASP A 46 -5.03 24.87 14.55
N ALA A 47 -6.22 25.26 15.06
CA ALA A 47 -7.46 25.17 14.29
C ALA A 47 -7.52 26.24 13.18
N ALA A 48 -7.22 27.50 13.49
CA ALA A 48 -7.17 28.57 12.49
C ALA A 48 -6.09 28.32 11.43
N SER A 49 -4.91 27.80 11.84
CA SER A 49 -3.83 27.41 10.93
C SER A 49 -4.24 26.22 10.05
N LYS A 50 -4.97 25.24 10.55
CA LYS A 50 -5.49 24.11 9.78
C LYS A 50 -6.54 24.54 8.76
N ILE A 51 -7.48 25.42 9.17
CA ILE A 51 -8.48 25.99 8.28
C ILE A 51 -7.82 26.83 7.20
N ALA A 52 -6.90 27.72 7.54
CA ALA A 52 -6.17 28.52 6.57
C ALA A 52 -5.39 27.67 5.56
N LYS A 53 -4.75 26.58 6.01
CA LYS A 53 -4.10 25.61 5.14
C LYS A 53 -5.09 24.91 4.22
N LEU A 54 -6.23 24.46 4.75
CA LEU A 54 -7.27 23.82 3.96
C LEU A 54 -7.80 24.75 2.87
N VAL A 55 -8.10 26.01 3.23
CA VAL A 55 -8.56 27.05 2.28
C VAL A 55 -7.51 27.33 1.22
N ALA A 56 -6.24 27.43 1.60
CA ALA A 56 -5.14 27.60 0.65
C ALA A 56 -5.00 26.42 -0.32
N TRP A 57 -5.15 25.19 0.18
CA TRP A 57 -5.17 23.98 -0.66
C TRP A 57 -6.35 23.95 -1.64
N LEU A 58 -7.56 24.28 -1.15
CA LEU A 58 -8.76 24.38 -1.99
C LEU A 58 -8.62 25.47 -3.04
N GLY A 59 -8.14 26.66 -2.65
CA GLY A 59 -7.87 27.76 -3.58
C GLY A 59 -6.84 27.38 -4.64
N GLY A 60 -5.74 26.74 -4.24
CA GLY A 60 -4.74 26.23 -5.17
C GLY A 60 -5.29 25.18 -6.13
N ALA A 61 -6.11 24.25 -5.63
CA ALA A 61 -6.77 23.24 -6.46
C ALA A 61 -7.74 23.86 -7.47
N LEU A 62 -8.54 24.85 -7.06
CA LEU A 62 -9.47 25.57 -7.94
C LEU A 62 -8.74 26.36 -9.03
N VAL A 63 -7.66 27.09 -8.68
CA VAL A 63 -6.82 27.79 -9.65
C VAL A 63 -6.19 26.79 -10.62
N GLY A 64 -5.64 25.68 -10.13
CA GLY A 64 -5.08 24.62 -10.96
C GLY A 64 -6.12 24.03 -11.93
N ALA A 65 -7.31 23.72 -11.43
CA ALA A 65 -8.41 23.22 -12.26
C ALA A 65 -8.83 24.26 -13.31
N GLY A 66 -8.92 25.55 -12.94
CA GLY A 66 -9.24 26.64 -13.87
C GLY A 66 -8.21 26.78 -14.99
N VAL A 67 -6.92 26.73 -14.67
CA VAL A 67 -5.84 26.75 -15.67
C VAL A 67 -5.92 25.53 -16.59
N LEU A 68 -6.11 24.33 -16.04
CA LEU A 68 -6.24 23.11 -16.84
C LEU A 68 -7.45 23.16 -17.78
N THR A 69 -8.59 23.69 -17.29
CA THR A 69 -9.79 23.89 -18.11
C THR A 69 -9.54 24.89 -19.22
N LEU A 70 -8.90 26.03 -18.94
CA LEU A 70 -8.57 27.04 -19.92
C LEU A 70 -7.65 26.48 -21.03
N VAL A 71 -6.62 25.74 -20.64
CA VAL A 71 -5.71 25.07 -21.58
C VAL A 71 -6.45 24.01 -22.39
N GLY A 72 -7.31 23.21 -21.73
CA GLY A 72 -8.10 22.17 -22.37
C GLY A 72 -9.08 22.71 -23.41
N LEU A 73 -9.80 23.80 -23.10
CA LEU A 73 -10.73 24.46 -24.04
C LEU A 73 -10.05 25.01 -25.27
N ASN A 74 -8.79 25.42 -25.18
CA ASN A 74 -8.01 25.99 -26.30
C ASN A 74 -7.01 24.98 -26.88
N TRP A 75 -7.07 23.71 -26.45
CA TRP A 75 -6.05 22.71 -26.79
C TRP A 75 -5.85 22.55 -28.29
N ASP A 76 -6.94 22.47 -29.06
CA ASP A 76 -6.88 22.24 -30.49
C ASP A 76 -6.34 23.46 -31.27
N ALA A 77 -6.53 24.66 -30.73
CA ALA A 77 -5.98 25.89 -31.31
C ALA A 77 -4.47 26.08 -31.09
N LEU A 78 -3.88 25.34 -30.10
CA LEU A 78 -2.47 25.44 -29.80
C LEU A 78 -1.61 24.71 -30.85
N SER A 79 -0.48 25.33 -31.22
CA SER A 79 0.50 24.68 -32.07
C SER A 79 1.14 23.48 -31.35
N LYS A 80 1.62 22.50 -32.13
CA LYS A 80 2.33 21.31 -31.60
C LYS A 80 3.48 21.69 -30.65
N TRP A 81 4.26 22.70 -31.02
CA TRP A 81 5.39 23.17 -30.22
C TRP A 81 4.95 23.85 -28.93
N THR A 82 3.85 24.60 -28.94
CA THR A 82 3.29 25.20 -27.73
C THR A 82 2.79 24.13 -26.77
N LYS A 83 2.11 23.12 -27.27
CA LYS A 83 1.67 21.95 -26.47
C LYS A 83 2.86 21.29 -25.76
N LEU A 84 3.93 20.98 -26.51
CA LEU A 84 5.14 20.36 -25.94
C LEU A 84 5.83 21.29 -24.94
N ALA A 85 5.93 22.58 -25.22
CA ALA A 85 6.54 23.54 -24.30
C ALA A 85 5.76 23.63 -22.97
N LEU A 86 4.43 23.62 -23.01
CA LEU A 86 3.59 23.58 -21.82
C LEU A 86 3.80 22.31 -21.00
N ILE A 87 3.80 21.14 -21.67
CA ILE A 87 3.98 19.83 -21.01
C ILE A 87 5.35 19.78 -20.32
N PHE A 88 6.42 19.99 -21.07
CA PHE A 88 7.79 19.88 -20.54
C PHE A 88 8.12 21.02 -19.59
N GLY A 89 7.64 22.24 -19.85
CA GLY A 89 7.78 23.38 -18.95
C GLY A 89 7.14 23.13 -17.58
N THR A 90 5.94 22.55 -17.57
CA THR A 90 5.26 22.17 -16.32
C THR A 90 6.04 21.08 -15.57
N LEU A 91 6.48 20.01 -16.25
CA LEU A 91 7.27 18.94 -15.65
C LEU A 91 8.56 19.46 -15.04
N VAL A 92 9.36 20.19 -15.83
CA VAL A 92 10.63 20.75 -15.36
C VAL A 92 10.40 21.77 -14.24
N GLY A 93 9.39 22.63 -14.38
CA GLY A 93 9.04 23.63 -13.38
C GLY A 93 8.67 23.02 -12.03
N LEU A 94 7.79 22.00 -12.04
CA LEU A 94 7.39 21.29 -10.81
C LEU A 94 8.56 20.58 -10.14
N HIS A 95 9.40 19.87 -10.92
CA HIS A 95 10.58 19.18 -10.38
C HIS A 95 11.61 20.17 -9.85
N ALA A 96 11.91 21.25 -10.58
CA ALA A 96 12.85 22.26 -10.14
C ALA A 96 12.38 23.00 -8.88
N ALA A 97 11.09 23.36 -8.81
CA ALA A 97 10.49 23.96 -7.63
C ALA A 97 10.49 23.00 -6.45
N GLY A 98 10.10 21.73 -6.70
CA GLY A 98 10.14 20.68 -5.68
C GLY A 98 11.53 20.50 -5.10
N TRP A 99 12.53 20.37 -5.95
CA TRP A 99 13.94 20.27 -5.53
C TRP A 99 14.40 21.46 -4.70
N ARG A 100 14.21 22.69 -5.19
CA ARG A 100 14.63 23.91 -4.49
C ARG A 100 13.98 24.10 -3.14
N LEU A 101 12.75 23.62 -2.96
CA LEU A 101 12.04 23.70 -1.68
C LEU A 101 12.43 22.58 -0.71
N GLN A 102 12.85 21.42 -1.23
CA GLN A 102 13.28 20.28 -0.41
C GLN A 102 14.72 20.41 0.05
N VAL A 103 15.63 20.88 -0.80
CA VAL A 103 17.09 20.86 -0.59
C VAL A 103 17.63 22.28 -0.53
N ALA A 104 18.29 22.63 0.55
CA ALA A 104 19.04 23.87 0.65
C ALA A 104 20.35 23.79 -0.14
N ARG A 105 20.98 24.94 -0.42
CA ARG A 105 22.24 25.01 -1.19
C ARG A 105 23.42 24.33 -0.52
N ASP A 106 23.37 24.20 0.79
CA ASP A 106 24.36 23.51 1.64
C ASP A 106 24.09 22.01 1.79
N GLY A 107 23.09 21.48 1.06
CA GLY A 107 22.67 20.06 1.13
C GLY A 107 21.79 19.74 2.33
N GLY A 108 21.44 20.70 3.17
CA GLY A 108 20.52 20.54 4.29
C GLY A 108 19.04 20.57 3.85
N PRO A 109 18.10 20.55 4.81
CA PRO A 109 16.68 20.68 4.52
C PRO A 109 16.37 22.07 3.96
N GLY A 110 15.59 22.12 2.88
CA GLY A 110 15.15 23.36 2.23
C GLY A 110 14.14 24.16 3.07
N ARG A 111 13.70 25.29 2.54
CA ARG A 111 12.79 26.23 3.22
C ARG A 111 11.41 25.65 3.52
N ALA A 112 10.91 24.72 2.68
CA ALA A 112 9.59 24.09 2.81
C ALA A 112 9.63 22.64 2.31
N PRO A 113 10.33 21.73 3.01
CA PRO A 113 10.56 20.36 2.50
C PRO A 113 9.26 19.58 2.27
N GLY A 114 8.21 19.82 3.06
CA GLY A 114 6.91 19.19 2.87
C GLY A 114 6.21 19.63 1.59
N VAL A 115 6.26 20.94 1.26
CA VAL A 115 5.71 21.48 0.01
C VAL A 115 6.53 21.01 -1.18
N GLY A 116 7.87 21.02 -1.05
CA GLY A 116 8.76 20.51 -2.08
C GLY A 116 8.48 19.04 -2.42
N LEU A 117 8.24 18.21 -1.40
CA LEU A 117 7.88 16.81 -1.57
C LEU A 117 6.53 16.64 -2.29
N ALA A 118 5.53 17.45 -1.94
CA ALA A 118 4.22 17.45 -2.59
C ALA A 118 4.33 17.84 -4.07
N LEU A 119 5.13 18.87 -4.40
CA LEU A 119 5.39 19.28 -5.79
C LEU A 119 6.10 18.20 -6.59
N THR A 120 7.08 17.51 -5.99
CA THR A 120 7.75 16.37 -6.63
C THR A 120 6.76 15.23 -6.89
N GLY A 121 5.87 14.93 -5.93
CA GLY A 121 4.80 13.94 -6.13
C GLY A 121 3.85 14.32 -7.25
N ALA A 122 3.43 15.59 -7.29
CA ALA A 122 2.61 16.11 -8.38
C ALA A 122 3.31 16.01 -9.75
N ALA A 123 4.60 16.32 -9.81
CA ALA A 123 5.41 16.17 -11.00
C ALA A 123 5.51 14.70 -11.46
N MET A 124 5.72 13.76 -10.52
CA MET A 124 5.71 12.31 -10.82
C MET A 124 4.37 11.86 -11.39
N LEU A 125 3.25 12.33 -10.83
CA LEU A 125 1.92 12.03 -11.36
C LEU A 125 1.70 12.66 -12.75
N SER A 126 2.26 13.85 -12.99
CA SER A 126 2.17 14.55 -14.27
C SER A 126 2.93 13.85 -15.42
N PHE A 127 3.89 12.95 -15.14
CA PHE A 127 4.54 12.15 -16.19
C PHE A 127 3.52 11.34 -16.99
N GLY A 128 2.52 10.73 -16.34
CA GLY A 128 1.49 9.96 -17.01
C GLY A 128 0.67 10.82 -17.99
N GLY A 129 0.26 12.01 -17.53
CA GLY A 129 -0.42 12.99 -18.39
C GLY A 129 0.47 13.43 -19.56
N ALA A 130 1.75 13.68 -19.30
CA ALA A 130 2.70 14.05 -20.35
C ALA A 130 2.87 12.96 -21.41
N ILE A 131 3.01 11.69 -20.99
CA ILE A 131 3.12 10.54 -21.89
C ILE A 131 1.86 10.44 -22.76
N ALA A 132 0.66 10.53 -22.16
CA ALA A 132 -0.61 10.45 -22.87
C ALA A 132 -0.76 11.60 -23.88
N LEU A 133 -0.45 12.84 -23.48
CA LEU A 133 -0.54 14.02 -24.36
C LEU A 133 0.47 13.97 -25.50
N VAL A 134 1.69 13.50 -25.26
CA VAL A 134 2.69 13.31 -26.33
C VAL A 134 2.23 12.23 -27.29
N ALA A 135 1.71 11.09 -26.79
CA ALA A 135 1.15 10.05 -27.64
C ALA A 135 0.00 10.59 -28.53
N GLN A 136 -0.90 11.41 -27.97
CA GLN A 136 -1.98 12.05 -28.71
C GLN A 136 -1.47 13.02 -29.78
N ILE A 137 -0.46 13.86 -29.47
CA ILE A 137 0.11 14.84 -30.42
C ILE A 137 0.74 14.15 -31.61
N TYR A 138 1.39 12.99 -31.39
CA TYR A 138 2.10 12.25 -32.43
C TYR A 138 1.31 11.07 -32.99
N HIS A 139 0.05 10.87 -32.57
CA HIS A 139 -0.81 9.75 -32.97
C HIS A 139 -0.12 8.39 -32.81
N LEU A 140 0.59 8.23 -31.65
CA LEU A 140 1.28 6.99 -31.36
C LEU A 140 0.26 5.95 -30.89
N GLU A 141 0.18 4.84 -31.62
CA GLU A 141 -0.50 3.65 -31.14
C GLU A 141 0.40 2.97 -30.12
N ALA A 142 0.21 3.30 -28.85
CA ALA A 142 1.05 2.78 -27.77
C ALA A 142 0.36 1.60 -27.08
N HIS A 143 1.12 0.54 -26.87
CA HIS A 143 0.73 -0.53 -25.96
C HIS A 143 0.70 0.04 -24.53
N TRP A 144 -0.47 0.16 -23.93
CA TRP A 144 -0.70 0.82 -22.64
C TRP A 144 0.23 0.38 -21.50
N PRO A 145 0.56 -0.94 -21.32
CA PRO A 145 1.51 -1.35 -20.31
C PRO A 145 2.88 -0.68 -20.47
N ASN A 146 3.36 -0.48 -21.68
CA ASN A 146 4.66 0.18 -21.92
C ASN A 146 4.64 1.65 -21.51
N ALA A 147 3.52 2.35 -21.68
CA ALA A 147 3.35 3.72 -21.22
C ALA A 147 3.44 3.84 -19.69
N VAL A 148 2.79 2.92 -18.96
CA VAL A 148 2.87 2.89 -17.49
C VAL A 148 4.25 2.44 -17.01
N LEU A 149 4.90 1.53 -17.70
CA LEU A 149 6.29 1.15 -17.42
C LEU A 149 7.23 2.36 -17.56
N ALA A 150 7.09 3.12 -18.64
CA ALA A 150 7.86 4.36 -18.83
C ALA A 150 7.58 5.37 -17.70
N TRP A 151 6.32 5.53 -17.33
CA TRP A 151 5.92 6.40 -16.22
C TRP A 151 6.55 5.94 -14.90
N TRP A 152 6.50 4.64 -14.60
CA TRP A 152 7.14 4.06 -13.43
C TRP A 152 8.65 4.28 -13.42
N LEU A 153 9.34 4.01 -14.54
CA LEU A 153 10.79 4.20 -14.68
C LEU A 153 11.21 5.65 -14.47
N LEU A 154 10.43 6.62 -15.00
CA LEU A 154 10.67 8.04 -14.79
C LEU A 154 10.44 8.49 -13.35
N SER A 155 9.51 7.85 -12.64
CA SER A 155 9.14 8.19 -11.26
C SER A 155 10.08 7.57 -10.22
N LEU A 156 10.60 6.38 -10.46
CA LEU A 156 11.42 5.61 -9.54
C LEU A 156 12.63 6.37 -8.97
N PRO A 157 13.45 7.09 -9.80
CA PRO A 157 14.61 7.81 -9.30
C PRO A 157 14.27 8.84 -8.22
N PHE A 158 13.15 9.53 -8.32
CA PHE A 158 12.75 10.55 -7.35
C PHE A 158 12.39 9.95 -5.99
N ALA A 159 11.69 8.82 -5.97
CA ALA A 159 11.40 8.12 -4.72
C ALA A 159 12.68 7.65 -4.01
N LEU A 160 13.65 7.15 -4.78
CA LEU A 160 14.95 6.68 -4.26
C LEU A 160 15.84 7.85 -3.81
N LEU A 161 15.87 8.95 -4.57
CA LEU A 161 16.70 10.13 -4.28
C LEU A 161 16.26 10.81 -2.98
N PHE A 162 14.97 11.03 -2.81
CA PHE A 162 14.43 11.67 -1.61
C PHE A 162 14.17 10.70 -0.46
N ALA A 163 14.35 9.40 -0.66
CA ALA A 163 14.08 8.34 0.32
C ALA A 163 12.71 8.50 1.01
N SER A 164 11.70 8.97 0.26
CA SER A 164 10.38 9.33 0.76
C SER A 164 9.39 8.18 0.61
N ARG A 165 8.74 7.81 1.72
CA ARG A 165 7.68 6.79 1.73
C ARG A 165 6.44 7.20 0.90
N TRP A 166 6.15 8.51 0.83
CA TRP A 166 5.03 9.04 0.06
C TRP A 166 5.26 8.91 -1.45
N LEU A 167 6.47 9.26 -1.92
CA LEU A 167 6.84 9.06 -3.33
C LEU A 167 6.94 7.56 -3.67
N LEU A 168 7.37 6.74 -2.72
CA LEU A 168 7.38 5.29 -2.90
C LEU A 168 5.98 4.70 -3.10
N LEU A 169 4.94 5.25 -2.44
CA LEU A 169 3.55 4.82 -2.69
C LEU A 169 3.16 5.01 -4.16
N ILE A 170 3.54 6.15 -4.77
CA ILE A 170 3.30 6.39 -6.20
C ILE A 170 4.02 5.34 -7.03
N VAL A 171 5.29 5.08 -6.75
CA VAL A 171 6.10 4.09 -7.49
C VAL A 171 5.53 2.68 -7.36
N VAL A 172 5.14 2.25 -6.16
CA VAL A 172 4.52 0.92 -5.96
C VAL A 172 3.16 0.85 -6.64
N GLY A 173 2.35 1.92 -6.57
CA GLY A 173 1.07 2.00 -7.27
C GLY A 173 1.24 1.85 -8.78
N LEU A 174 2.18 2.59 -9.39
CA LEU A 174 2.47 2.51 -10.81
C LEU A 174 2.99 1.12 -11.22
N PHE A 175 3.87 0.52 -10.42
CA PHE A 175 4.37 -0.83 -10.67
C PHE A 175 3.24 -1.86 -10.62
N SER A 176 2.35 -1.73 -9.64
CA SER A 176 1.20 -2.63 -9.50
C SER A 176 0.24 -2.47 -10.68
N THR A 177 -0.03 -1.23 -11.10
CA THR A 177 -0.87 -0.95 -12.27
C THR A 177 -0.26 -1.53 -13.54
N TRP A 178 1.04 -1.31 -13.76
CA TRP A 178 1.77 -1.90 -14.89
C TRP A 178 1.68 -3.43 -14.88
N GLY A 179 1.97 -4.04 -13.73
CA GLY A 179 1.93 -5.49 -13.58
C GLY A 179 0.55 -6.07 -13.87
N MET A 180 -0.51 -5.45 -13.33
CA MET A 180 -1.89 -5.91 -13.57
C MET A 180 -2.33 -5.70 -15.03
N TRP A 181 -1.89 -4.64 -15.70
CA TRP A 181 -2.17 -4.48 -17.12
C TRP A 181 -1.40 -5.47 -18.01
N CYS A 182 -0.17 -5.86 -17.62
CA CYS A 182 0.51 -6.97 -18.30
C CYS A 182 -0.27 -8.29 -18.15
N VAL A 183 -0.87 -8.51 -16.97
CA VAL A 183 -1.76 -9.67 -16.74
C VAL A 183 -2.99 -9.60 -17.63
N ASP A 184 -3.62 -8.42 -17.74
CA ASP A 184 -4.80 -8.19 -18.58
C ASP A 184 -4.52 -8.51 -20.05
N VAL A 185 -3.45 -7.95 -20.60
CA VAL A 185 -3.03 -8.22 -21.98
C VAL A 185 -2.76 -9.72 -22.17
N TRP A 186 -2.02 -10.35 -21.25
CA TRP A 186 -1.75 -11.78 -21.30
C TRP A 186 -3.03 -12.61 -21.31
N MET A 187 -3.99 -12.30 -20.43
CA MET A 187 -5.27 -12.99 -20.35
C MET A 187 -6.10 -12.81 -21.63
N THR A 188 -6.06 -11.61 -22.22
CA THR A 188 -6.74 -11.28 -23.46
C THR A 188 -6.13 -12.03 -24.65
N ASP A 189 -4.81 -12.00 -24.81
CA ASP A 189 -4.08 -12.63 -25.91
C ASP A 189 -4.28 -14.15 -25.92
N HIS A 190 -4.42 -14.78 -24.76
CA HIS A 190 -4.64 -16.22 -24.61
C HIS A 190 -6.12 -16.59 -24.45
N GLN A 191 -7.04 -15.64 -24.63
CA GLN A 191 -8.48 -15.84 -24.47
C GLN A 191 -8.90 -16.37 -23.09
N LEU A 192 -8.18 -15.95 -22.03
CA LEU A 192 -8.40 -16.33 -20.64
C LEU A 192 -9.12 -15.24 -19.84
N TRP A 193 -9.52 -14.15 -20.46
CA TRP A 193 -10.10 -12.96 -19.81
C TRP A 193 -11.41 -13.22 -19.06
N SER A 194 -12.11 -14.32 -19.38
CA SER A 194 -13.29 -14.76 -18.63
C SER A 194 -12.96 -15.44 -17.31
N ASN A 195 -11.67 -15.62 -17.00
CA ASN A 195 -11.23 -16.32 -15.81
C ASN A 195 -10.66 -15.34 -14.76
N GLU A 196 -11.54 -14.84 -13.91
CA GLU A 196 -11.24 -13.89 -12.84
C GLU A 196 -10.27 -14.44 -11.80
N PHE A 197 -10.15 -15.76 -11.72
CA PHE A 197 -9.25 -16.47 -10.82
C PHE A 197 -7.77 -16.13 -11.07
N GLY A 198 -7.35 -16.02 -12.34
CA GLY A 198 -5.99 -15.63 -12.70
C GLY A 198 -5.58 -14.26 -12.15
N TRP A 199 -6.53 -13.34 -12.08
CA TRP A 199 -6.31 -12.00 -11.49
C TRP A 199 -6.00 -12.07 -10.01
N GLY A 200 -6.78 -12.82 -9.23
CA GLY A 200 -6.56 -12.98 -7.80
C GLY A 200 -5.17 -13.57 -7.50
N PHE A 201 -4.75 -14.56 -8.31
CA PHE A 201 -3.40 -15.14 -8.21
C PHE A 201 -2.30 -14.14 -8.52
N ALA A 202 -2.46 -13.36 -9.58
CA ALA A 202 -1.50 -12.34 -9.96
C ALA A 202 -1.34 -11.28 -8.86
N VAL A 203 -2.45 -10.87 -8.22
CA VAL A 203 -2.43 -9.95 -7.08
C VAL A 203 -1.65 -10.53 -5.90
N VAL A 204 -1.88 -11.80 -5.54
CA VAL A 204 -1.15 -12.46 -4.43
C VAL A 204 0.35 -12.56 -4.76
N ALA A 205 0.69 -12.95 -5.99
CA ALA A 205 2.08 -13.07 -6.42
C ALA A 205 2.80 -11.72 -6.49
N LEU A 206 2.13 -10.68 -6.99
CA LEU A 206 2.62 -9.29 -6.97
C LEU A 206 2.84 -8.80 -5.52
N ALA A 207 1.94 -9.14 -4.62
CA ALA A 207 2.09 -8.83 -3.20
C ALA A 207 3.33 -9.49 -2.59
N ALA A 208 3.64 -10.74 -2.98
CA ALA A 208 4.88 -11.42 -2.59
C ALA A 208 6.12 -10.70 -3.12
N PHE A 209 6.08 -10.23 -4.37
CA PHE A 209 7.17 -9.44 -4.95
C PHE A 209 7.42 -8.14 -4.17
N VAL A 210 6.35 -7.39 -3.83
CA VAL A 210 6.44 -6.17 -3.03
C VAL A 210 6.98 -6.44 -1.62
N ALA A 211 6.55 -7.53 -0.98
CA ALA A 211 7.07 -7.95 0.33
C ALA A 211 8.56 -8.33 0.26
N ALA A 212 8.98 -9.03 -0.80
CA ALA A 212 10.38 -9.40 -1.05
C ALA A 212 11.26 -8.16 -1.28
N ALA A 213 10.76 -7.17 -2.04
CA ALA A 213 11.41 -5.87 -2.18
C ALA A 213 11.59 -5.16 -0.83
N GLY A 214 10.59 -5.25 0.05
CA GLY A 214 10.67 -4.74 1.43
C GLY A 214 11.74 -5.47 2.25
N ALA A 215 11.87 -6.77 2.11
CA ALA A 215 12.91 -7.55 2.76
C ALA A 215 14.31 -7.16 2.24
N LEU A 216 14.47 -7.00 0.92
CA LEU A 216 15.72 -6.55 0.32
C LEU A 216 16.11 -5.14 0.81
N ALA A 217 15.14 -4.24 0.95
CA ALA A 217 15.38 -2.88 1.43
C ALA A 217 15.91 -2.84 2.88
N ARG A 218 15.57 -3.84 3.72
CA ARG A 218 16.10 -3.93 5.09
C ARG A 218 17.62 -4.10 5.07
N GLY A 219 18.31 -3.32 5.87
CA GLY A 219 19.78 -3.36 5.92
C GLY A 219 20.49 -2.65 4.77
N SER A 220 19.77 -1.98 3.88
CA SER A 220 20.28 -1.06 2.89
C SER A 220 20.03 0.39 3.29
N ARG A 221 20.59 1.35 2.53
CA ARG A 221 20.25 2.77 2.67
C ARG A 221 18.74 3.06 2.53
N PHE A 222 17.99 2.14 1.96
CA PHE A 222 16.55 2.21 1.76
C PHE A 222 15.74 1.49 2.85
N GLY A 223 16.35 1.17 3.99
CA GLY A 223 15.68 0.48 5.10
C GLY A 223 14.40 1.18 5.60
N SER A 224 14.30 2.51 5.42
CA SER A 224 13.08 3.28 5.72
C SER A 224 11.86 2.86 4.89
N PHE A 225 12.04 2.21 3.74
CA PHE A 225 10.98 1.71 2.86
C PHE A 225 10.41 0.35 3.29
N ALA A 226 11.21 -0.44 3.99
CA ALA A 226 10.85 -1.80 4.35
C ALA A 226 9.51 -1.94 5.09
N PRO A 227 9.17 -1.10 6.09
CA PRO A 227 7.88 -1.21 6.78
C PRO A 227 6.68 -0.97 5.86
N LEU A 228 6.81 -0.01 4.92
CA LEU A 228 5.75 0.32 3.98
C LEU A 228 5.56 -0.81 2.96
N LEU A 229 6.65 -1.29 2.35
CA LEU A 229 6.61 -2.39 1.38
C LEU A 229 6.07 -3.67 2.03
N GLY A 230 6.49 -3.98 3.26
CA GLY A 230 5.95 -5.11 4.01
C GLY A 230 4.46 -4.97 4.32
N LEU A 231 3.98 -3.75 4.62
CA LEU A 231 2.55 -3.49 4.83
C LEU A 231 1.76 -3.67 3.51
N LEU A 232 2.25 -3.09 2.41
CA LEU A 232 1.61 -3.19 1.09
C LEU A 232 1.59 -4.64 0.59
N GLY A 233 2.66 -5.41 0.80
CA GLY A 233 2.70 -6.84 0.49
C GLY A 233 1.63 -7.63 1.27
N ARG A 234 1.46 -7.37 2.56
CA ARG A 234 0.40 -8.03 3.36
C ARG A 234 -1.01 -7.60 2.94
N LEU A 235 -1.20 -6.31 2.68
CA LEU A 235 -2.48 -5.80 2.15
C LEU A 235 -2.84 -6.47 0.82
N GLY A 236 -1.88 -6.55 -0.10
CA GLY A 236 -2.07 -7.19 -1.39
C GLY A 236 -2.34 -8.69 -1.27
N ALA A 237 -1.62 -9.40 -0.39
CA ALA A 237 -1.85 -10.83 -0.15
C ALA A 237 -3.25 -11.11 0.44
N LEU A 238 -3.66 -10.33 1.44
CA LEU A 238 -5.02 -10.43 2.01
C LEU A 238 -6.09 -10.06 0.97
N GLY A 239 -5.85 -8.99 0.19
CA GLY A 239 -6.76 -8.56 -0.87
C GLY A 239 -6.90 -9.61 -1.97
N GLY A 240 -5.80 -10.22 -2.41
CA GLY A 240 -5.81 -11.29 -3.40
C GLY A 240 -6.51 -12.55 -2.89
N LEU A 241 -6.25 -13.00 -1.65
CA LEU A 241 -6.98 -14.11 -1.03
C LEU A 241 -8.46 -13.78 -0.86
N PHE A 242 -8.77 -12.53 -0.47
CA PHE A 242 -10.16 -12.08 -0.36
C PHE A 242 -10.89 -12.17 -1.71
N LEU A 243 -10.27 -11.69 -2.80
CA LEU A 243 -10.83 -11.84 -4.14
C LEU A 243 -11.04 -13.31 -4.53
N LEU A 244 -10.01 -14.15 -4.33
CA LEU A 244 -10.09 -15.59 -4.63
C LEU A 244 -11.09 -16.34 -3.76
N SER A 245 -11.51 -15.78 -2.63
CA SER A 245 -12.41 -16.42 -1.68
C SER A 245 -13.88 -16.33 -2.08
N PHE A 246 -14.26 -15.56 -3.10
CA PHE A 246 -15.63 -15.49 -3.61
C PHE A 246 -15.93 -16.61 -4.58
N GLU A 247 -17.14 -17.13 -4.51
CA GLU A 247 -17.63 -18.21 -5.36
C GLU A 247 -17.59 -17.83 -6.87
N GLU A 248 -17.93 -16.59 -7.18
CA GLU A 248 -17.90 -16.05 -8.54
C GLU A 248 -16.49 -16.01 -9.15
N PHE A 249 -15.45 -15.80 -8.33
CA PHE A 249 -14.06 -15.72 -8.77
C PHE A 249 -13.35 -17.08 -8.85
N GLY A 250 -13.85 -18.13 -8.21
CA GLY A 250 -13.14 -19.40 -8.09
C GLY A 250 -13.86 -20.62 -8.63
N HIS A 251 -15.18 -20.68 -8.46
CA HIS A 251 -15.87 -21.97 -8.44
C HIS A 251 -16.44 -22.41 -9.79
N ASP A 252 -17.27 -21.58 -10.40
CA ASP A 252 -18.02 -21.98 -11.61
C ASP A 252 -17.16 -22.14 -12.87
N ARG A 253 -15.93 -21.65 -12.87
CA ARG A 253 -15.13 -21.50 -14.08
C ARG A 253 -13.97 -22.47 -14.20
N VAL A 254 -13.37 -22.90 -13.08
CA VAL A 254 -12.44 -24.05 -13.12
C VAL A 254 -13.22 -25.33 -13.41
N ALA A 255 -14.43 -25.46 -12.86
CA ALA A 255 -15.35 -26.55 -13.18
C ALA A 255 -15.75 -26.55 -14.66
N ARG A 256 -15.91 -25.39 -15.33
CA ARG A 256 -16.18 -25.30 -16.76
C ARG A 256 -15.03 -25.83 -17.63
N PHE A 257 -13.78 -25.65 -17.23
CA PHE A 257 -12.65 -26.31 -17.90
C PHE A 257 -12.77 -27.85 -17.88
N GLY A 258 -13.46 -28.41 -16.89
CA GLY A 258 -13.76 -29.84 -16.80
C GLY A 258 -14.92 -30.32 -17.69
N GLN A 259 -15.87 -29.41 -18.00
CA GLN A 259 -17.09 -29.74 -18.74
C GLN A 259 -16.98 -29.56 -20.28
N GLU A 260 -15.99 -28.79 -20.75
CA GLU A 260 -15.83 -28.48 -22.18
C GLU A 260 -15.28 -29.62 -23.04
N GLY A 261 -15.18 -30.86 -22.53
CA GLY A 261 -14.70 -32.01 -23.30
C GLY A 261 -13.24 -31.94 -23.73
N LEU A 262 -12.48 -31.01 -23.18
CA LEU A 262 -11.05 -30.83 -23.46
C LEU A 262 -10.22 -32.03 -22.99
N LEU A 263 -9.24 -32.41 -23.78
CA LEU A 263 -8.26 -33.43 -23.42
C LEU A 263 -7.48 -32.97 -22.16
N ALA A 264 -6.99 -33.91 -21.38
CA ALA A 264 -6.23 -33.61 -20.15
C ALA A 264 -5.03 -32.68 -20.39
N ASP A 265 -4.34 -32.86 -21.52
CA ASP A 265 -3.20 -32.00 -21.92
C ASP A 265 -3.63 -30.57 -22.24
N GLU A 266 -4.78 -30.35 -22.85
CA GLU A 266 -5.30 -29.00 -23.13
C GLU A 266 -5.72 -28.29 -21.86
N ARG A 267 -6.32 -29.01 -20.90
CA ARG A 267 -6.64 -28.44 -19.57
C ARG A 267 -5.38 -28.01 -18.84
N LEU A 268 -4.37 -28.86 -18.80
CA LEU A 268 -3.09 -28.55 -18.16
C LEU A 268 -2.39 -27.38 -18.84
N HIS A 269 -2.44 -27.31 -20.16
CA HIS A 269 -1.84 -26.20 -20.92
C HIS A 269 -2.54 -24.87 -20.63
N ARG A 270 -3.86 -24.80 -20.69
CA ARG A 270 -4.64 -23.59 -20.36
C ARG A 270 -4.43 -23.16 -18.91
N PHE A 271 -4.34 -24.10 -18.00
CA PHE A 271 -4.06 -23.85 -16.60
C PHE A 271 -2.65 -23.29 -16.38
N ALA A 272 -1.65 -23.82 -17.07
CA ALA A 272 -0.30 -23.27 -17.04
C ALA A 272 -0.24 -21.82 -17.56
N LEU A 273 -0.97 -21.51 -18.65
CA LEU A 273 -1.10 -20.17 -19.18
C LEU A 273 -1.77 -19.20 -18.19
N LEU A 274 -2.78 -19.68 -17.46
CA LEU A 274 -3.48 -18.90 -16.43
C LEU A 274 -2.55 -18.50 -15.29
N LEU A 275 -1.67 -19.39 -14.86
CA LEU A 275 -0.74 -19.17 -13.76
C LEU A 275 0.55 -18.46 -14.18
N ALA A 276 0.85 -18.39 -15.48
CA ALA A 276 2.12 -17.84 -15.98
C ALA A 276 2.43 -16.43 -15.48
N PRO A 277 1.52 -15.44 -15.46
CA PRO A 277 1.81 -14.12 -14.93
C PRO A 277 2.16 -14.13 -13.44
N ALA A 278 1.43 -14.93 -12.65
CA ALA A 278 1.70 -15.09 -11.23
C ALA A 278 3.07 -15.75 -10.99
N ALA A 279 3.44 -16.73 -11.81
CA ALA A 279 4.75 -17.39 -11.75
C ALA A 279 5.90 -16.40 -12.01
N VAL A 280 5.73 -15.46 -12.92
CA VAL A 280 6.73 -14.39 -13.20
C VAL A 280 6.94 -13.51 -11.95
N PHE A 281 5.87 -13.04 -11.29
CA PHE A 281 6.01 -12.26 -10.06
C PHE A 281 6.60 -13.07 -8.92
N ALA A 282 6.21 -14.33 -8.78
CA ALA A 282 6.75 -15.24 -7.76
C ALA A 282 8.25 -15.50 -7.99
N ALA A 283 8.66 -15.74 -9.23
CA ALA A 283 10.07 -15.90 -9.59
C ALA A 283 10.88 -14.63 -9.31
N GLY A 284 10.34 -13.46 -9.63
CA GLY A 284 10.92 -12.17 -9.29
C GLY A 284 11.06 -11.98 -7.78
N ALA A 285 10.06 -12.37 -6.97
CA ALA A 285 10.14 -12.35 -5.52
C ALA A 285 11.26 -13.25 -4.99
N LEU A 286 11.36 -14.47 -5.48
CA LEU A 286 12.43 -15.41 -5.13
C LEU A 286 13.82 -14.87 -5.52
N ALA A 287 13.95 -14.25 -6.68
CA ALA A 287 15.19 -13.61 -7.11
C ALA A 287 15.60 -12.48 -6.15
N LEU A 288 14.67 -11.61 -5.75
CA LEU A 288 14.93 -10.53 -4.78
C LEU A 288 15.37 -11.10 -3.42
N LEU A 289 14.74 -12.18 -2.96
CA LEU A 289 15.11 -12.85 -1.71
C LEU A 289 16.48 -13.49 -1.81
N ALA A 290 16.81 -14.12 -2.95
CA ALA A 290 18.13 -14.72 -3.19
C ALA A 290 19.24 -13.65 -3.20
N VAL A 291 19.01 -12.51 -3.88
CA VAL A 291 19.93 -11.36 -3.85
C VAL A 291 20.10 -10.83 -2.43
N GLY A 292 19.00 -10.67 -1.69
CA GLY A 292 19.05 -10.25 -0.29
C GLY A 292 19.81 -11.22 0.60
N ALA A 293 19.66 -12.52 0.40
CA ALA A 293 20.38 -13.56 1.13
C ALA A 293 21.88 -13.54 0.79
N ALA A 294 22.22 -13.42 -0.49
CA ALA A 294 23.60 -13.33 -0.96
C ALA A 294 24.33 -12.10 -0.40
N ALA A 295 23.66 -10.94 -0.41
CA ALA A 295 24.21 -9.69 0.12
C ALA A 295 24.47 -9.73 1.64
N ARG A 296 23.81 -10.64 2.39
CA ARG A 296 23.88 -10.74 3.86
C ARG A 296 24.65 -11.91 4.39
N ARG A 297 25.38 -12.65 3.55
CA ARG A 297 26.17 -13.85 3.97
C ARG A 297 27.18 -13.61 5.09
N GLY A 298 27.39 -12.39 5.54
CA GLY A 298 28.25 -12.02 6.68
C GLY A 298 27.52 -11.43 7.88
N TRP A 299 26.20 -11.29 7.84
CA TRP A 299 25.45 -10.64 8.93
C TRP A 299 24.95 -11.64 9.97
N ARG A 300 25.25 -11.34 11.23
CA ARG A 300 24.86 -12.15 12.41
C ARG A 300 23.38 -12.05 12.77
N ASP A 301 22.64 -11.12 12.19
CA ASP A 301 21.21 -10.96 12.48
C ASP A 301 20.42 -12.06 11.79
N GLY A 302 19.91 -12.97 12.59
CA GLY A 302 19.19 -14.16 12.18
C GLY A 302 18.09 -13.94 11.14
N ARG A 303 17.28 -14.94 10.84
CA ARG A 303 16.27 -14.98 9.77
C ARG A 303 15.13 -13.95 9.87
N ALA A 304 15.16 -13.04 10.86
CA ALA A 304 14.10 -12.05 11.11
C ALA A 304 13.73 -11.16 9.92
N TRP A 305 14.63 -10.98 8.94
CA TRP A 305 14.35 -10.23 7.71
C TRP A 305 13.49 -11.01 6.70
N LEU A 306 13.41 -12.33 6.85
CA LEU A 306 12.59 -13.21 6.01
C LEU A 306 11.18 -13.43 6.57
N ASP A 307 10.90 -13.08 7.83
CA ASP A 307 9.62 -13.39 8.47
C ASP A 307 8.42 -12.88 7.66
N GLU A 308 8.45 -11.63 7.18
CA GLU A 308 7.33 -11.07 6.40
C GLU A 308 7.21 -11.66 4.98
N PRO A 309 8.32 -11.79 4.20
CA PRO A 309 8.21 -12.43 2.89
C PRO A 309 7.87 -13.91 2.96
N LEU A 310 8.29 -14.63 4.01
CA LEU A 310 7.91 -16.02 4.20
C LEU A 310 6.42 -16.19 4.49
N ASP A 311 5.82 -15.30 5.29
CA ASP A 311 4.37 -15.32 5.53
C ASP A 311 3.60 -15.11 4.21
N VAL A 312 4.03 -14.15 3.37
CA VAL A 312 3.40 -13.91 2.07
C VAL A 312 3.68 -15.05 1.10
N ALA A 313 4.89 -15.62 1.09
CA ALA A 313 5.22 -16.78 0.27
C ALA A 313 4.39 -18.02 0.65
N ALA A 314 4.11 -18.22 1.94
CA ALA A 314 3.24 -19.29 2.42
C ALA A 314 1.80 -19.12 1.89
N VAL A 315 1.29 -17.89 1.86
CA VAL A 315 0.00 -17.56 1.27
C VAL A 315 -0.02 -17.87 -0.23
N VAL A 316 1.03 -17.47 -0.97
CA VAL A 316 1.15 -17.76 -2.42
C VAL A 316 1.18 -19.27 -2.67
N ALA A 317 2.02 -20.00 -1.93
CA ALA A 317 2.14 -21.44 -2.08
C ALA A 317 0.84 -22.16 -1.71
N GLY A 318 0.18 -21.74 -0.63
CA GLY A 318 -1.10 -22.30 -0.22
C GLY A 318 -2.21 -22.04 -1.24
N ALA A 319 -2.27 -20.84 -1.81
CA ALA A 319 -3.20 -20.52 -2.86
C ALA A 319 -2.92 -21.33 -4.13
N ALA A 320 -1.65 -21.47 -4.53
CA ALA A 320 -1.27 -22.31 -5.68
C ALA A 320 -1.64 -23.78 -5.47
N LEU A 321 -1.40 -24.33 -4.27
CA LEU A 321 -1.80 -25.69 -3.91
C LEU A 321 -3.32 -25.87 -3.96
N ALA A 322 -4.09 -24.88 -3.48
CA ALA A 322 -5.55 -24.93 -3.54
C ALA A 322 -6.05 -25.10 -4.97
N VAL A 323 -5.46 -24.32 -5.89
CA VAL A 323 -5.83 -24.39 -7.31
C VAL A 323 -5.41 -25.69 -7.97
N CYS A 324 -4.18 -26.14 -7.69
CA CYS A 324 -3.76 -27.45 -8.19
C CYS A 324 -4.67 -28.58 -7.68
N ALA A 325 -5.14 -28.47 -6.43
CA ALA A 325 -6.05 -29.45 -5.86
C ALA A 325 -7.45 -29.43 -6.50
N ASP A 326 -7.92 -28.26 -6.92
CA ASP A 326 -9.23 -28.10 -7.56
C ASP A 326 -9.31 -28.78 -8.95
N LEU A 327 -8.16 -28.98 -9.60
CA LEU A 327 -8.09 -29.78 -10.83
C LEU A 327 -8.50 -31.24 -10.60
N PHE A 328 -8.34 -31.76 -9.38
CA PHE A 328 -8.62 -33.15 -9.04
C PHE A 328 -9.89 -33.32 -8.21
N VAL A 329 -10.22 -32.34 -7.40
CA VAL A 329 -11.38 -32.34 -6.48
C VAL A 329 -12.10 -31.01 -6.60
N PRO A 330 -13.24 -30.95 -7.32
CA PRO A 330 -14.04 -29.75 -7.43
C PRO A 330 -14.40 -29.19 -6.05
N ASP A 331 -14.51 -27.87 -5.93
CA ASP A 331 -14.87 -27.14 -4.72
C ASP A 331 -13.78 -27.08 -3.63
N LEU A 332 -12.69 -27.82 -3.80
CA LEU A 332 -11.63 -27.85 -2.80
C LEU A 332 -10.86 -26.50 -2.72
N ALA A 333 -10.67 -25.84 -3.87
CA ALA A 333 -9.99 -24.55 -3.91
C ALA A 333 -10.74 -23.50 -3.07
N PHE A 334 -12.05 -23.44 -3.19
CA PHE A 334 -12.88 -22.52 -2.42
C PHE A 334 -12.70 -22.72 -0.91
N LEU A 335 -12.78 -23.96 -0.43
CA LEU A 335 -12.58 -24.28 0.99
C LEU A 335 -11.17 -23.92 1.45
N VAL A 336 -10.15 -24.29 0.68
CA VAL A 336 -8.75 -24.06 1.04
C VAL A 336 -8.42 -22.57 1.02
N VAL A 337 -8.86 -21.81 0.04
CA VAL A 337 -8.64 -20.34 -0.02
C VAL A 337 -9.31 -19.64 1.16
N ASN A 338 -10.54 -19.99 1.51
CA ASN A 338 -11.22 -19.43 2.66
C ASN A 338 -10.52 -19.79 3.99
N ALA A 339 -10.06 -21.04 4.11
CA ALA A 339 -9.27 -21.48 5.27
C ALA A 339 -7.93 -20.72 5.35
N LEU A 340 -7.25 -20.49 4.22
CA LEU A 340 -6.02 -19.70 4.14
C LEU A 340 -6.25 -18.25 4.51
N LEU A 341 -7.34 -17.63 4.05
CA LEU A 341 -7.69 -16.26 4.41
C LEU A 341 -7.90 -16.14 5.92
N LEU A 342 -8.66 -17.05 6.51
CA LEU A 342 -8.85 -17.09 7.96
C LEU A 342 -7.53 -17.31 8.70
N ALA A 343 -6.71 -18.26 8.25
CA ALA A 343 -5.40 -18.55 8.84
C ALA A 343 -4.45 -17.34 8.73
N ALA A 344 -4.45 -16.63 7.61
CA ALA A 344 -3.66 -15.40 7.41
C ALA A 344 -4.09 -14.29 8.38
N VAL A 345 -5.39 -14.08 8.54
CA VAL A 345 -5.94 -13.09 9.50
C VAL A 345 -5.55 -13.45 10.94
N LEU A 346 -5.76 -14.71 11.35
CA LEU A 346 -5.39 -15.16 12.69
C LEU A 346 -3.87 -15.12 12.91
N GLY A 347 -3.09 -15.52 11.92
CA GLY A 347 -1.63 -15.45 11.93
C GLY A 347 -1.12 -14.03 12.14
N LEU A 348 -1.72 -13.04 11.46
CA LEU A 348 -1.39 -11.62 11.64
C LEU A 348 -1.74 -11.10 13.04
N ILE A 349 -2.85 -11.54 13.64
CA ILE A 349 -3.20 -11.19 15.03
C ILE A 349 -2.13 -11.75 15.98
N VAL A 350 -1.86 -13.05 15.88
CA VAL A 350 -0.87 -13.74 16.75
C VAL A 350 0.51 -13.09 16.60
N ARG A 351 0.94 -12.85 15.38
CA ARG A 351 2.19 -12.17 15.09
C ARG A 351 2.23 -10.75 15.66
N GLY A 352 1.18 -9.95 15.42
CA GLY A 352 1.08 -8.58 15.91
C GLY A 352 1.16 -8.52 17.43
N VAL A 353 0.52 -9.46 18.13
CA VAL A 353 0.60 -9.59 19.58
C VAL A 353 2.01 -10.00 20.03
N ARG A 354 2.61 -11.03 19.42
CA ARG A 354 3.95 -11.53 19.79
C ARG A 354 5.06 -10.52 19.53
N THR A 355 4.97 -9.77 18.41
CA THR A 355 6.02 -8.81 18.02
C THR A 355 5.74 -7.37 18.50
N GLY A 356 4.62 -7.15 19.19
CA GLY A 356 4.19 -5.81 19.62
C GLY A 356 3.79 -4.88 18.46
N ARG A 357 3.51 -5.40 17.27
CA ARG A 357 3.16 -4.62 16.07
C ARG A 357 1.66 -4.35 16.00
N VAL A 358 1.22 -3.28 16.61
CA VAL A 358 -0.21 -2.85 16.62
C VAL A 358 -0.79 -2.73 15.19
N ALA A 359 0.02 -2.34 14.21
CA ALA A 359 -0.40 -2.22 12.82
C ALA A 359 -0.87 -3.57 12.24
N ASP A 360 -0.20 -4.68 12.56
CA ASP A 360 -0.55 -6.02 12.09
C ASP A 360 -1.90 -6.47 12.70
N VAL A 361 -2.11 -6.18 13.98
CA VAL A 361 -3.40 -6.46 14.65
C VAL A 361 -4.54 -5.65 14.02
N ASN A 362 -4.32 -4.35 13.81
CA ASN A 362 -5.36 -3.49 13.19
C ASN A 362 -5.68 -3.95 11.75
N LEU A 363 -4.65 -4.29 10.96
CA LEU A 363 -4.82 -4.79 9.59
C LEU A 363 -5.66 -6.07 9.58
N ALA A 364 -5.31 -7.03 10.45
CA ALA A 364 -6.04 -8.29 10.56
C ALA A 364 -7.51 -8.10 10.96
N LEU A 365 -7.79 -7.21 11.93
CA LEU A 365 -9.15 -6.90 12.35
C LEU A 365 -9.97 -6.22 11.25
N VAL A 366 -9.35 -5.31 10.48
CA VAL A 366 -10.01 -4.67 9.33
C VAL A 366 -10.29 -5.72 8.24
N ALA A 367 -9.32 -6.59 7.92
CA ALA A 367 -9.51 -7.66 6.93
C ALA A 367 -10.63 -8.61 7.35
N PHE A 368 -10.67 -9.03 8.63
CA PHE A 368 -11.75 -9.84 9.17
C PHE A 368 -13.11 -9.15 9.02
N PHE A 369 -13.19 -7.86 9.38
CA PHE A 369 -14.41 -7.07 9.28
C PHE A 369 -14.92 -6.99 7.84
N VAL A 370 -14.04 -6.64 6.90
CA VAL A 370 -14.39 -6.56 5.47
C VAL A 370 -14.87 -7.91 4.95
N THR A 371 -14.16 -8.99 5.32
CA THR A 371 -14.53 -10.35 4.90
C THR A 371 -15.90 -10.76 5.48
N ALA A 372 -16.16 -10.48 6.76
CA ALA A 372 -17.43 -10.82 7.40
C ALA A 372 -18.61 -10.08 6.75
N ILE A 373 -18.44 -8.79 6.43
CA ILE A 373 -19.46 -8.01 5.74
C ILE A 373 -19.70 -8.55 4.34
N ALA A 374 -18.64 -8.80 3.58
CA ALA A 374 -18.76 -9.31 2.22
C ALA A 374 -19.48 -10.66 2.19
N ARG A 375 -19.15 -11.59 3.11
CA ARG A 375 -19.84 -12.89 3.26
C ARG A 375 -21.29 -12.72 3.65
N TYR A 376 -21.59 -11.75 4.50
CA TYR A 376 -22.98 -11.42 4.81
C TYR A 376 -23.76 -11.07 3.55
N PHE A 377 -23.26 -10.13 2.74
CA PHE A 377 -23.92 -9.71 1.50
C PHE A 377 -24.02 -10.85 0.49
N GLU A 378 -22.96 -11.64 0.30
CA GLU A 378 -22.96 -12.78 -0.61
C GLU A 378 -24.05 -13.79 -0.24
N PHE A 379 -24.21 -14.08 1.06
CA PHE A 379 -25.19 -15.07 1.52
C PHE A 379 -26.62 -14.51 1.48
N PHE A 380 -26.84 -13.30 1.96
CA PHE A 380 -28.20 -12.75 2.12
C PHE A 380 -28.76 -12.11 0.85
N SER A 381 -27.93 -11.64 -0.09
CA SER A 381 -28.42 -11.06 -1.36
C SER A 381 -29.11 -12.07 -2.27
N LYS A 382 -28.78 -13.35 -2.13
CA LYS A 382 -29.36 -14.44 -2.93
C LYS A 382 -30.72 -14.97 -2.43
N GLY A 383 -31.11 -14.64 -1.18
CA GLY A 383 -32.28 -15.28 -0.55
C GLY A 383 -33.28 -14.37 0.15
N PHE A 384 -32.99 -13.08 0.27
CA PHE A 384 -33.83 -12.15 1.04
C PHE A 384 -34.13 -10.86 0.26
N ASP A 385 -35.29 -10.24 0.56
CA ASP A 385 -35.60 -8.91 0.05
C ASP A 385 -34.55 -7.89 0.47
N ALA A 386 -34.28 -6.92 -0.40
CA ALA A 386 -33.27 -5.89 -0.17
C ALA A 386 -33.42 -5.18 1.20
N ALA A 387 -34.67 -4.93 1.63
CA ALA A 387 -34.92 -4.27 2.92
C ALA A 387 -34.42 -5.09 4.12
N PHE A 388 -34.67 -6.40 4.14
CA PHE A 388 -34.19 -7.29 5.20
C PHE A 388 -32.67 -7.47 5.15
N THR A 389 -32.09 -7.52 3.94
CA THR A 389 -30.63 -7.56 3.77
C THR A 389 -29.96 -6.30 4.33
N PHE A 390 -30.49 -5.10 4.04
CA PHE A 390 -29.93 -3.86 4.58
C PHE A 390 -30.15 -3.72 6.08
N LEU A 391 -31.31 -4.11 6.62
CA LEU A 391 -31.57 -4.08 8.06
C LEU A 391 -30.62 -5.01 8.82
N GLY A 392 -30.47 -6.24 8.36
CA GLY A 392 -29.53 -7.21 8.94
C GLY A 392 -28.08 -6.77 8.82
N ALA A 393 -27.68 -6.16 7.69
CA ALA A 393 -26.37 -5.54 7.52
C ALA A 393 -26.12 -4.45 8.57
N GLY A 394 -27.10 -3.58 8.82
CA GLY A 394 -27.00 -2.53 9.83
C GLY A 394 -26.80 -3.09 11.25
N VAL A 395 -27.55 -4.11 11.63
CA VAL A 395 -27.41 -4.79 12.93
C VAL A 395 -26.04 -5.49 13.03
N LEU A 396 -25.63 -6.18 11.98
CA LEU A 396 -24.30 -6.85 11.90
C LEU A 396 -23.18 -5.83 12.05
N LEU A 397 -23.24 -4.70 11.33
CA LEU A 397 -22.23 -3.64 11.39
C LEU A 397 -22.09 -3.06 12.81
N LEU A 398 -23.20 -2.79 13.48
CA LEU A 398 -23.17 -2.28 14.84
C LEU A 398 -22.61 -3.31 15.83
N GLY A 399 -23.07 -4.57 15.73
CA GLY A 399 -22.58 -5.65 16.59
C GLY A 399 -21.11 -5.97 16.37
N LEU A 400 -20.71 -6.09 15.10
CA LEU A 400 -19.34 -6.39 14.71
C LEU A 400 -18.39 -5.24 15.04
N GLY A 401 -18.84 -3.98 14.83
CA GLY A 401 -18.08 -2.79 15.20
C GLY A 401 -17.79 -2.73 16.70
N TYR A 402 -18.81 -2.98 17.55
CA TYR A 402 -18.63 -3.08 19.00
C TYR A 402 -17.67 -4.20 19.39
N PHE A 403 -17.83 -5.40 18.81
CA PHE A 403 -17.03 -6.57 19.12
C PHE A 403 -15.57 -6.37 18.71
N ILE A 404 -15.33 -5.82 17.51
CA ILE A 404 -13.98 -5.52 16.99
C ILE A 404 -13.29 -4.50 17.86
N GLU A 405 -13.97 -3.42 18.26
CA GLU A 405 -13.34 -2.40 19.13
C GLU A 405 -12.98 -3.00 20.50
N ARG A 406 -13.78 -3.91 21.04
CA ARG A 406 -13.47 -4.63 22.27
C ARG A 406 -12.25 -5.55 22.11
N LEU A 407 -12.20 -6.33 21.01
CA LEU A 407 -11.05 -7.20 20.70
C LEU A 407 -9.79 -6.37 20.43
N ARG A 408 -9.92 -5.30 19.67
CA ARG A 408 -8.82 -4.38 19.35
C ARG A 408 -8.18 -3.83 20.63
N ARG A 409 -8.98 -3.32 21.57
CA ARG A 409 -8.48 -2.82 22.86
C ARG A 409 -7.70 -3.91 23.61
N LYS A 410 -8.21 -5.15 23.64
CA LYS A 410 -7.57 -6.29 24.27
C LYS A 410 -6.24 -6.65 23.61
N PHE A 411 -6.23 -6.85 22.30
CA PHE A 411 -5.03 -7.28 21.57
C PHE A 411 -3.98 -6.17 21.44
N VAL A 412 -4.39 -4.91 21.26
CA VAL A 412 -3.47 -3.77 21.25
C VAL A 412 -2.82 -3.58 22.61
N ALA A 413 -3.57 -3.74 23.71
CA ALA A 413 -3.00 -3.69 25.06
C ALA A 413 -1.97 -4.82 25.28
N GLN A 414 -2.26 -6.03 24.80
CA GLN A 414 -1.35 -7.17 24.84
C GLN A 414 -0.08 -6.94 24.01
N ALA A 415 -0.24 -6.43 22.78
CA ALA A 415 0.88 -6.11 21.90
C ALA A 415 1.79 -5.00 22.45
N ARG A 416 1.22 -4.03 23.17
CA ARG A 416 2.01 -2.97 23.85
C ARG A 416 2.81 -3.53 25.03
N ARG A 417 2.23 -4.48 25.79
CA ARG A 417 2.93 -5.13 26.91
C ARG A 417 4.10 -5.99 26.46
N SER A 418 3.99 -6.69 25.33
CA SER A 418 5.09 -7.51 24.78
C SER A 418 6.22 -6.69 24.17
N ARG A 419 6.06 -5.38 24.05
CA ARG A 419 7.07 -4.44 23.54
C ARG A 419 7.82 -3.69 24.65
N ALA A 420 7.26 -3.65 25.85
CA ALA A 420 7.86 -3.09 27.06
C ALA A 420 8.72 -4.13 27.77
#